data_6fc882c7b883976c4ded8315a0e0a86f
#
_entry.id   6fc882c7b883976c4ded8315a0e0a86f
#
_cell.length_a   1.000
_cell.length_b   1.000
_cell.length_c   1.000
_cell.angle_alpha   90.00
_cell.angle_beta   90.00
_cell.angle_gamma   90.00
#
_symmetry.space_group_name_H-M   'P 1'
#
loop_
_entity.id
_entity.type
_entity.pdbx_description
1 polymer ?
#
loop_
_entity_poly.entity_id
_entity_poly.type
_entity_poly.pdbx_seq_one_letter_code
_entity_poly.pdbx_strand_id
1 'polypeptide(L)'
;PEMSRGLGDVYKRQIQAKAARLGYGLIKNHCMIDGNKRIGTHAMLVFLALNGIELKYTQKELYETILNVASGSVDYNGLLQWVLNHQN
;
A
#
# COMPACT_ATOMS: atom_id res chain seq x y z
N PRO A 1 -18.24 -19.25 -13.69
CA PRO A 1 -17.77 -19.17 -12.30
C PRO A 1 -16.27 -18.98 -12.21
N GLU A 2 -15.50 -19.72 -12.98
CA GLU A 2 -14.06 -19.61 -12.95
C GLU A 2 -13.59 -18.29 -13.54
N MET A 3 -14.26 -17.84 -14.57
CA MET A 3 -13.95 -16.55 -15.16
C MET A 3 -14.21 -15.44 -14.16
N SER A 4 -15.31 -15.54 -13.42
CA SER A 4 -15.61 -14.56 -12.37
C SER A 4 -14.56 -14.54 -11.30
N ARG A 5 -14.08 -15.72 -10.90
CA ARG A 5 -13.04 -15.83 -9.91
C ARG A 5 -11.74 -15.20 -10.41
N GLY A 6 -11.35 -15.51 -11.65
CA GLY A 6 -10.17 -14.94 -12.23
C GLY A 6 -10.23 -13.43 -12.34
N LEU A 7 -11.41 -12.93 -12.75
CA LEU A 7 -11.61 -11.48 -12.82
C LEU A 7 -11.54 -10.84 -11.44
N GLY A 8 -12.08 -11.52 -10.42
CA GLY A 8 -12.03 -11.02 -9.06
C GLY A 8 -10.60 -10.90 -8.56
N ASP A 9 -9.77 -11.90 -8.84
CA ASP A 9 -8.37 -11.89 -8.43
C ASP A 9 -7.60 -10.76 -9.12
N VAL A 10 -7.81 -10.61 -10.44
CA VAL A 10 -7.17 -9.56 -11.20
C VAL A 10 -7.61 -8.19 -10.66
N TYR A 11 -8.90 -8.03 -10.41
CA TYR A 11 -9.44 -6.79 -9.90
C TYR A 11 -8.83 -6.43 -8.53
N LYS A 12 -8.74 -7.41 -7.63
CA LYS A 12 -8.17 -7.18 -6.31
C LYS A 12 -6.71 -6.77 -6.40
N ARG A 13 -5.97 -7.42 -7.28
CA ARG A 13 -4.56 -7.07 -7.46
C ARG A 13 -4.42 -5.63 -7.98
N GLN A 14 -5.35 -5.20 -8.84
CA GLN A 14 -5.35 -3.83 -9.32
C GLN A 14 -5.60 -2.83 -8.19
N ILE A 15 -6.48 -3.18 -7.25
CA ILE A 15 -6.75 -2.33 -6.10
C ILE A 15 -5.50 -2.17 -5.24
N GLN A 16 -4.81 -3.27 -4.97
CA GLN A 16 -3.58 -3.23 -4.19
C GLN A 16 -2.50 -2.42 -4.90
N ALA A 17 -2.38 -2.58 -6.21
CA ALA A 17 -1.43 -1.81 -6.99
C ALA A 17 -1.74 -0.32 -6.95
N LYS A 18 -3.01 0.04 -7.06
CA LYS A 18 -3.42 1.44 -6.99
C LYS A 18 -3.16 2.01 -5.59
N ALA A 19 -3.44 1.22 -4.56
CA ALA A 19 -3.19 1.65 -3.19
C ALA A 19 -1.71 1.89 -2.94
N ALA A 20 -0.87 0.97 -3.39
CA ALA A 20 0.58 1.08 -3.23
C ALA A 20 1.10 2.29 -4.02
N ARG A 21 0.57 2.52 -5.21
CA ARG A 21 0.98 3.67 -6.03
C ARG A 21 0.60 4.99 -5.35
N LEU A 22 -0.61 5.03 -4.78
CA LEU A 22 -1.06 6.21 -4.05
C LEU A 22 -0.16 6.47 -2.84
N GLY A 23 0.07 5.44 -2.03
CA GLY A 23 0.91 5.57 -0.85
C GLY A 23 2.34 5.95 -1.20
N TYR A 24 2.90 5.25 -2.19
CA TYR A 24 4.27 5.50 -2.61
C TYR A 24 4.44 6.95 -3.11
N GLY A 25 3.50 7.38 -3.95
CA GLY A 25 3.57 8.75 -4.49
C GLY A 25 3.50 9.81 -3.42
N LEU A 26 2.61 9.64 -2.46
CA LEU A 26 2.47 10.61 -1.38
C LEU A 26 3.67 10.60 -0.44
N ILE A 27 4.20 9.42 -0.13
CA ILE A 27 5.36 9.30 0.76
C ILE A 27 6.59 9.94 0.11
N LYS A 28 6.74 9.76 -1.19
CA LYS A 28 7.89 10.29 -1.92
C LYS A 28 7.73 11.74 -2.35
N ASN A 29 6.58 12.34 -2.12
CA ASN A 29 6.33 13.73 -2.48
C ASN A 29 7.05 14.66 -1.50
N HIS A 30 8.01 15.41 -1.99
CA HIS A 30 8.86 16.24 -1.16
C HIS A 30 8.24 17.61 -0.80
N CYS A 31 7.05 17.89 -1.30
CA CYS A 31 6.38 19.16 -1.02
C CYS A 31 5.92 19.28 0.43
N MET A 32 5.75 18.15 1.12
CA MET A 32 5.30 18.11 2.51
C MET A 32 6.29 17.30 3.32
N ILE A 33 7.12 17.98 4.07
CA ILE A 33 8.30 17.34 4.67
C ILE A 33 7.94 16.33 5.76
N ASP A 34 7.12 16.71 6.72
CA ASP A 34 6.85 15.83 7.87
C ASP A 34 5.54 15.08 7.80
N GLY A 35 4.60 15.53 6.98
CA GLY A 35 3.29 14.91 6.89
C GLY A 35 3.19 13.81 5.84
N ASN A 36 4.14 13.74 4.90
CA ASN A 36 4.04 12.84 3.75
C ASN A 36 3.90 11.37 4.14
N LYS A 37 4.74 10.92 5.08
CA LYS A 37 4.73 9.51 5.48
C LYS A 37 3.39 9.13 6.10
N ARG A 38 2.90 9.98 6.98
CA ARG A 38 1.63 9.72 7.66
C ARG A 38 0.46 9.80 6.71
N ILE A 39 0.42 10.84 5.87
CA ILE A 39 -0.66 11.03 4.91
C ILE A 39 -0.67 9.89 3.90
N GLY A 40 0.49 9.53 3.35
CA GLY A 40 0.58 8.46 2.37
C GLY A 40 0.17 7.13 2.93
N THR A 41 0.64 6.82 4.15
CA THR A 41 0.27 5.58 4.82
C THR A 41 -1.23 5.51 5.06
N HIS A 42 -1.80 6.59 5.60
CA HIS A 42 -3.22 6.63 5.90
C HIS A 42 -4.06 6.50 4.63
N ALA A 43 -3.70 7.23 3.58
CA ALA A 43 -4.43 7.18 2.31
C ALA A 43 -4.42 5.77 1.73
N MET A 44 -3.26 5.11 1.76
CA MET A 44 -3.15 3.75 1.26
C MET A 44 -4.05 2.79 2.04
N LEU A 45 -4.01 2.86 3.36
CA LEU A 45 -4.80 1.97 4.20
C LEU A 45 -6.29 2.23 4.07
N VAL A 46 -6.70 3.49 3.99
CA VAL A 46 -8.11 3.84 3.79
C VAL A 46 -8.61 3.35 2.44
N PHE A 47 -7.81 3.56 1.41
CA PHE A 47 -8.18 3.11 0.06
C PHE A 47 -8.40 1.59 0.05
N LEU A 48 -7.49 0.84 0.67
CA LEU A 48 -7.64 -0.62 0.76
C LEU A 48 -8.89 -1.00 1.53
N ALA A 49 -9.13 -0.35 2.67
CA ALA A 49 -10.29 -0.66 3.50
C ALA A 49 -11.60 -0.38 2.77
N LEU A 50 -11.67 0.73 2.02
CA LEU A 50 -12.85 1.07 1.26
C LEU A 50 -13.15 0.03 0.18
N ASN A 51 -12.14 -0.71 -0.24
CA ASN A 51 -12.29 -1.75 -1.26
C ASN A 51 -12.34 -3.16 -0.64
N GLY A 52 -12.55 -3.24 0.67
CA GLY A 52 -12.74 -4.53 1.34
C GLY A 52 -11.47 -5.29 1.62
N ILE A 53 -10.31 -4.63 1.57
CA ILE A 53 -9.02 -5.27 1.82
C ILE A 53 -8.48 -4.79 3.14
N GLU A 54 -8.25 -5.73 4.06
CA GLU A 54 -7.65 -5.44 5.35
C GLU A 54 -6.25 -6.02 5.39
N LEU A 55 -5.34 -5.27 5.99
CA LEU A 55 -3.96 -5.73 6.17
C LEU A 55 -3.75 -6.14 7.61
N LYS A 56 -2.93 -7.15 7.79
CA LYS A 56 -2.57 -7.64 9.11
C LYS A 56 -1.09 -7.37 9.32
N TYR A 57 -0.76 -6.50 10.26
CA TYR A 57 0.61 -6.07 10.48
C TYR A 57 0.75 -5.53 11.90
N THR A 58 2.00 -5.46 12.38
CA THR A 58 2.27 -4.75 13.62
C THR A 58 2.62 -3.29 13.29
N GLN A 59 2.47 -2.43 14.27
CA GLN A 59 2.84 -1.02 14.08
C GLN A 59 4.30 -0.87 13.73
N LYS A 60 5.14 -1.72 14.31
CA LYS A 60 6.57 -1.70 14.02
C LYS A 60 6.85 -2.04 12.56
N GLU A 61 6.21 -3.10 12.05
CA GLU A 61 6.37 -3.50 10.66
C GLU A 61 5.96 -2.38 9.71
N LEU A 62 4.81 -1.78 9.98
CA LEU A 62 4.32 -0.69 9.15
C LEU A 62 5.29 0.48 9.16
N TYR A 63 5.71 0.88 10.36
CA TYR A 63 6.60 2.03 10.51
C TYR A 63 7.93 1.81 9.77
N GLU A 64 8.52 0.63 9.94
CA GLU A 64 9.78 0.31 9.28
C GLU A 64 9.63 0.32 7.76
N THR A 65 8.54 -0.24 7.25
CA THR A 65 8.30 -0.27 5.81
C THR A 65 8.15 1.14 5.26
N ILE A 66 7.40 1.99 5.93
CA ILE A 66 7.18 3.36 5.48
C ILE A 66 8.49 4.16 5.52
N LEU A 67 9.30 3.97 6.54
CA LEU A 67 10.61 4.62 6.60
C LEU A 67 11.49 4.16 5.44
N ASN A 68 11.45 2.88 5.10
CA ASN A 68 12.26 2.34 4.00
C ASN A 68 11.78 2.88 2.65
N VAL A 69 10.47 3.07 2.49
CA VAL A 69 9.95 3.70 1.29
C VAL A 69 10.42 5.14 1.20
N ALA A 70 10.33 5.87 2.30
CA ALA A 70 10.73 7.27 2.32
C ALA A 70 12.21 7.45 2.02
N SER A 71 13.05 6.53 2.50
CA SER A 71 14.51 6.60 2.31
C SER A 71 14.95 6.10 0.93
N GLY A 72 14.06 5.44 0.20
CA GLY A 72 14.40 4.89 -1.11
C GLY A 72 14.86 3.44 -1.06
N SER A 73 14.93 2.82 0.12
CA SER A 73 15.33 1.42 0.25
C SER A 73 14.27 0.47 -0.30
N VAL A 74 13.02 0.88 -0.26
CA VAL A 74 11.90 0.10 -0.79
C VAL A 74 11.24 0.93 -1.89
N ASP A 75 11.16 0.35 -3.09
CA ASP A 75 10.52 1.03 -4.22
C ASP A 75 9.03 0.69 -4.27
N TYR A 76 8.36 1.15 -5.34
CA TYR A 76 6.95 0.87 -5.53
C TYR A 76 6.65 -0.64 -5.50
N ASN A 77 7.44 -1.43 -6.21
CA ASN A 77 7.23 -2.87 -6.25
C ASN A 77 7.39 -3.50 -4.87
N GLY A 78 8.35 -3.01 -4.10
CA GLY A 78 8.55 -3.48 -2.74
C GLY A 78 7.37 -3.17 -1.85
N LEU A 79 6.81 -1.98 -1.97
CA LEU A 79 5.63 -1.60 -1.21
C LEU A 79 4.42 -2.44 -1.62
N LEU A 80 4.24 -2.67 -2.92
CA LEU A 80 3.16 -3.51 -3.40
C LEU A 80 3.28 -4.93 -2.86
N GLN A 81 4.49 -5.50 -2.88
CA GLN A 81 4.70 -6.83 -2.32
C GLN A 81 4.40 -6.88 -0.84
N TRP A 82 4.76 -5.82 -0.11
CA TRP A 82 4.45 -5.74 1.31
C TRP A 82 2.93 -5.80 1.53
N VAL A 83 2.18 -5.03 0.74
CA VAL A 83 0.72 -5.03 0.83
C VAL A 83 0.16 -6.42 0.54
N LEU A 84 0.63 -7.05 -0.53
CA LEU A 84 0.16 -8.37 -0.92
C LEU A 84 0.47 -9.43 0.14
N ASN A 85 1.62 -9.31 0.78
CA ASN A 85 2.06 -10.29 1.78
C ASN A 85 1.36 -10.11 3.13
N HIS A 86 0.80 -8.94 3.39
CA HIS A 86 0.16 -8.64 4.67
C HIS A 86 -1.36 -8.60 4.61
N GLN A 87 -1.94 -8.87 3.46
CA GLN A 87 -3.39 -8.88 3.37
C GLN A 87 -3.96 -10.10 4.08
N ASN A 88 -5.11 -9.88 4.69
CA ASN A 88 -5.75 -10.90 5.52
C ASN A 88 -6.50 -11.94 4.66
#